data_7fbe635c81c2f9a0a2915576a1eefb95
#
_entry.id   7fbe635c81c2f9a0a2915576a1eefb95
#
_cell.length_a   1.000
_cell.length_b   1.000
_cell.length_c   1.000
_cell.angle_alpha   90.00
_cell.angle_beta   90.00
_cell.angle_gamma   90.00
#
_symmetry.space_group_name_H-M   'P 1'
#
loop_
_entity.id
_entity.type
_entity.pdbx_description
1 polymer ?
#
loop_
_entity_poly.entity_id
_entity_poly.type
_entity_poly.pdbx_seq_one_letter_code
_entity_poly.pdbx_strand_id
1 'polypeptide(L)'
;EDGIRDDLVTGVQTCALPIWIGLEADAIIVDNEYNFFNEIEKLDHKDVSCIFVDEAQFLSKEQVQSLGKVADDLSIPVMCYGIRTDFQGQLFDGSKELLAIADNLKELKTICSMCEKKATMVVRLNQAGEVVLEGEKIVIGGNDIYKTLCRKHFRQLTKLI
;
A
#
# COMPACT_ATOMS: atom_id res chain seq x y z
N GLU A 1 -20.06 0.72 12.08
CA GLU A 1 -19.49 0.71 13.46
C GLU A 1 -18.22 -0.11 13.39
N ASP A 2 -17.11 0.59 13.26
CA ASP A 2 -15.79 -0.01 13.06
C ASP A 2 -15.28 -0.55 14.37
N GLY A 3 -15.33 -1.87 14.50
CA GLY A 3 -14.82 -2.58 15.67
C GLY A 3 -13.29 -2.66 15.67
N ILE A 4 -12.62 -1.58 16.07
CA ILE A 4 -11.23 -1.68 16.52
C ILE A 4 -11.27 -2.39 17.86
N ARG A 5 -10.82 -3.63 17.92
CA ARG A 5 -10.59 -4.32 19.18
C ARG A 5 -9.22 -3.94 19.70
N ASP A 6 -9.20 -3.16 20.78
CA ASP A 6 -8.00 -2.90 21.59
C ASP A 6 -7.69 -4.17 22.41
N ASP A 7 -7.02 -5.12 21.81
CA ASP A 7 -6.35 -6.17 22.57
C ASP A 7 -4.85 -5.84 22.60
N LEU A 8 -4.47 -5.05 23.62
CA LEU A 8 -3.08 -4.76 23.96
C LEU A 8 -2.38 -6.04 24.46
N VAL A 9 -1.82 -6.81 23.55
CA VAL A 9 -0.78 -7.77 23.88
C VAL A 9 0.51 -7.27 23.23
N THR A 10 1.41 -6.73 24.03
CA THR A 10 2.79 -6.35 23.71
C THR A 10 3.00 -5.26 22.64
N GLY A 11 2.24 -4.15 22.71
CA GLY A 11 2.52 -2.95 21.91
C GLY A 11 2.25 -3.06 20.39
N VAL A 12 1.72 -4.18 19.93
CA VAL A 12 1.31 -4.40 18.55
C VAL A 12 -0.22 -4.31 18.48
N GLN A 13 -0.74 -3.36 17.74
CA GLN A 13 -2.16 -3.26 17.45
C GLN A 13 -2.51 -4.26 16.34
N THR A 14 -3.44 -5.16 16.62
CA THR A 14 -4.03 -6.03 15.59
C THR A 14 -5.36 -5.45 15.14
N CYS A 15 -5.60 -5.41 13.84
CA CYS A 15 -6.90 -5.06 13.28
C CYS A 15 -7.41 -6.21 12.40
N ALA A 16 -8.73 -6.37 12.33
CA ALA A 16 -9.33 -7.24 11.33
C ALA A 16 -9.46 -6.45 10.02
N LEU A 17 -8.86 -6.95 8.95
CA LEU A 17 -9.05 -6.39 7.60
C LEU A 17 -10.33 -6.99 7.01
N PRO A 18 -11.41 -6.19 6.83
CA PRO A 18 -12.61 -6.67 6.14
C PRO A 18 -12.29 -6.87 4.66
N ILE A 19 -12.39 -8.09 4.19
CA ILE A 19 -12.29 -8.39 2.77
C ILE A 19 -13.70 -8.33 2.18
N TRP A 20 -13.88 -7.60 1.09
CA TRP A 20 -15.18 -7.34 0.42
C TRP A 20 -16.01 -8.59 0.10
N ILE A 21 -15.40 -9.77 0.12
CA ILE A 21 -16.07 -11.06 -0.09
C ILE A 21 -16.49 -11.76 1.21
N GLY A 22 -16.47 -11.05 2.35
CA GLY A 22 -16.89 -11.57 3.64
C GLY A 22 -15.86 -12.46 4.34
N LEU A 23 -14.60 -12.43 3.93
CA LEU A 23 -13.49 -13.01 4.66
C LEU A 23 -12.88 -11.97 5.58
N GLU A 24 -12.50 -12.37 6.76
CA GLU A 24 -11.78 -11.56 7.74
C GLU A 24 -10.47 -12.23 8.07
N ALA A 25 -9.42 -11.45 8.25
CA ALA A 25 -8.12 -11.92 8.70
C ALA A 25 -7.56 -10.94 9.72
N ASP A 26 -6.95 -11.47 10.77
CA ASP A 26 -6.19 -10.66 11.71
C ASP A 26 -4.97 -10.08 11.01
N ALA A 27 -4.72 -8.78 11.25
CA ALA A 27 -3.59 -8.08 10.69
C ALA A 27 -2.85 -7.31 11.78
N ILE A 28 -1.55 -7.19 11.60
CA ILE A 28 -0.68 -6.41 12.46
C ILE A 28 -0.54 -5.02 11.84
N ILE A 29 -0.94 -3.98 12.57
CA ILE A 29 -0.66 -2.60 12.17
C ILE A 29 0.78 -2.28 12.52
N VAL A 30 1.54 -1.80 11.54
CA VAL A 30 2.94 -1.46 11.71
C VAL A 30 3.13 0.06 11.72
N ASP A 31 3.95 0.55 12.62
CA ASP A 31 4.41 1.93 12.65
C ASP A 31 5.71 2.12 11.87
N ASN A 32 6.21 3.35 11.82
CA ASN A 32 7.43 3.67 11.06
C ASN A 32 8.72 3.07 11.65
N GLU A 33 8.70 2.65 12.91
CA GLU A 33 9.86 2.07 13.61
C GLU A 33 9.87 0.53 13.55
N TYR A 34 8.77 -0.07 13.05
CA TYR A 34 8.62 -1.52 12.98
C TYR A 34 9.67 -2.14 12.04
N ASN A 35 10.47 -3.06 12.57
CA ASN A 35 11.45 -3.81 11.81
C ASN A 35 10.96 -5.24 11.56
N PHE A 36 10.52 -5.53 10.35
CA PHE A 36 9.93 -6.81 10.00
C PHE A 36 10.86 -8.00 10.27
N PHE A 37 12.15 -7.88 9.93
CA PHE A 37 13.09 -8.98 10.14
C PHE A 37 13.23 -9.32 11.62
N ASN A 38 13.47 -8.31 12.46
CA ASN A 38 13.65 -8.53 13.90
C ASN A 38 12.39 -9.10 14.57
N GLU A 39 11.22 -8.66 14.16
CA GLU A 39 9.97 -9.14 14.76
C GLU A 39 9.62 -10.57 14.32
N ILE A 40 9.84 -10.88 13.05
CA ILE A 40 9.58 -12.22 12.51
C ILE A 40 10.61 -13.24 13.04
N GLU A 41 11.89 -12.83 13.18
CA GLU A 41 12.94 -13.69 13.73
C GLU A 41 12.63 -14.12 15.18
N LYS A 42 11.96 -13.26 15.97
CA LYS A 42 11.54 -13.59 17.36
C LYS A 42 10.40 -14.60 17.42
N LEU A 43 9.62 -14.71 16.35
CA LEU A 43 8.53 -15.68 16.29
C LEU A 43 9.07 -17.08 15.93
N ASP A 44 8.32 -18.13 16.28
CA ASP A 44 8.58 -19.43 15.69
C ASP A 44 8.10 -19.42 14.22
N HIS A 45 8.95 -18.85 13.34
CA HIS A 45 8.64 -18.60 11.95
C HIS A 45 8.61 -19.83 11.06
N LYS A 46 8.85 -21.03 11.61
CA LYS A 46 8.84 -22.28 10.84
C LYS A 46 7.48 -22.61 10.21
N ASP A 47 6.42 -22.11 10.82
CA ASP A 47 5.05 -22.30 10.33
C ASP A 47 4.56 -21.14 9.44
N VAL A 48 5.39 -20.11 9.24
CA VAL A 48 5.05 -18.98 8.36
C VAL A 48 5.34 -19.33 6.92
N SER A 49 4.29 -19.51 6.12
CA SER A 49 4.42 -19.85 4.70
C SER A 49 4.60 -18.66 3.77
N CYS A 50 4.08 -17.50 4.16
CA CYS A 50 4.17 -16.27 3.37
C CYS A 50 3.81 -15.06 4.24
N ILE A 51 4.34 -13.89 3.90
CA ILE A 51 3.98 -12.60 4.49
C ILE A 51 3.27 -11.75 3.46
N PHE A 52 2.11 -11.23 3.82
CA PHE A 52 1.35 -10.28 3.01
C PHE A 52 1.44 -8.90 3.64
N VAL A 53 1.81 -7.90 2.86
CA VAL A 53 1.86 -6.51 3.28
C VAL A 53 0.92 -5.70 2.41
N ASP A 54 -0.13 -5.16 3.02
CA ASP A 54 -1.05 -4.25 2.33
C ASP A 54 -0.61 -2.80 2.51
N GLU A 55 -1.05 -1.92 1.60
CA GLU A 55 -0.68 -0.50 1.57
C GLU A 55 0.85 -0.27 1.64
N ALA A 56 1.62 -1.17 1.03
CA ALA A 56 3.09 -1.20 1.11
C ALA A 56 3.78 0.06 0.55
N GLN A 57 3.06 0.93 -0.16
CA GLN A 57 3.59 2.22 -0.60
C GLN A 57 3.93 3.16 0.57
N PHE A 58 3.35 2.94 1.76
CA PHE A 58 3.60 3.76 2.94
C PHE A 58 4.80 3.29 3.77
N LEU A 59 5.40 2.18 3.42
CA LEU A 59 6.60 1.69 4.09
C LEU A 59 7.78 2.64 3.89
N SER A 60 8.63 2.73 4.91
CA SER A 60 9.94 3.37 4.78
C SER A 60 10.90 2.49 3.97
N LYS A 61 12.00 3.09 3.52
CA LYS A 61 13.08 2.37 2.86
C LYS A 61 13.62 1.22 3.73
N GLU A 62 13.85 1.51 5.00
CA GLU A 62 14.38 0.56 5.98
C GLU A 62 13.42 -0.61 6.19
N GLN A 63 12.12 -0.35 6.20
CA GLN A 63 11.10 -1.38 6.30
C GLN A 63 11.09 -2.29 5.07
N VAL A 64 11.15 -1.73 3.87
CA VAL A 64 11.24 -2.52 2.63
C VAL A 64 12.51 -3.37 2.61
N GLN A 65 13.64 -2.82 3.03
CA GLN A 65 14.89 -3.58 3.12
C GLN A 65 14.84 -4.68 4.18
N SER A 66 14.14 -4.45 5.30
CA SER A 66 13.95 -5.49 6.31
C SER A 66 13.08 -6.64 5.81
N LEU A 67 12.08 -6.36 4.96
CA LEU A 67 11.29 -7.39 4.26
C LEU A 67 12.14 -8.18 3.25
N GLY A 68 13.06 -7.52 2.55
CA GLY A 68 14.04 -8.19 1.70
C GLY A 68 14.87 -9.21 2.48
N LYS A 69 15.38 -8.83 3.66
CA LYS A 69 16.09 -9.76 4.55
C LYS A 69 15.24 -10.95 5.01
N VAL A 70 13.95 -10.73 5.25
CA VAL A 70 13.04 -11.84 5.59
C VAL A 70 12.99 -12.85 4.44
N ALA A 71 12.89 -12.37 3.21
CA ALA A 71 12.88 -13.26 2.04
C ALA A 71 14.21 -14.00 1.86
N ASP A 72 15.33 -13.30 2.00
CA ASP A 72 16.65 -13.83 1.73
C ASP A 72 17.16 -14.75 2.86
N ASP A 73 17.10 -14.28 4.10
CA ASP A 73 17.74 -14.95 5.24
C ASP A 73 16.83 -15.99 5.91
N LEU A 74 15.52 -15.73 5.95
CA LEU A 74 14.55 -16.65 6.54
C LEU A 74 13.85 -17.56 5.51
N SER A 75 14.07 -17.29 4.21
CA SER A 75 13.43 -18.02 3.10
C SER A 75 11.89 -17.98 3.16
N ILE A 76 11.31 -16.90 3.68
CA ILE A 76 9.87 -16.68 3.75
C ILE A 76 9.45 -15.75 2.60
N PRO A 77 8.60 -16.20 1.66
CA PRO A 77 8.09 -15.36 0.59
C PRO A 77 7.35 -14.13 1.13
N VAL A 78 7.62 -12.95 0.55
CA VAL A 78 6.95 -11.70 0.91
C VAL A 78 6.19 -11.15 -0.29
N MET A 79 4.94 -10.81 -0.11
CA MET A 79 4.06 -10.25 -1.13
C MET A 79 3.57 -8.87 -0.67
N CYS A 80 4.06 -7.82 -1.35
CA CYS A 80 3.69 -6.44 -1.07
C CYS A 80 2.64 -5.94 -2.06
N TYR A 81 1.54 -5.43 -1.55
CA TYR A 81 0.46 -4.84 -2.33
C TYR A 81 0.42 -3.33 -2.10
N GLY A 82 0.20 -2.56 -3.13
CA GLY A 82 0.15 -1.11 -2.99
C GLY A 82 0.02 -0.39 -4.33
N ILE A 83 -0.08 0.92 -4.25
CA ILE A 83 -0.12 1.81 -5.41
C ILE A 83 1.27 2.40 -5.68
N ARG A 84 1.57 2.61 -6.95
CA ARG A 84 2.88 3.08 -7.38
C ARG A 84 3.09 4.57 -7.12
N THR A 85 2.10 5.40 -7.50
CA THR A 85 2.21 6.85 -7.48
C THR A 85 1.04 7.49 -6.74
N ASP A 86 1.29 8.64 -6.15
CA ASP A 86 0.26 9.51 -5.59
C ASP A 86 -0.57 10.21 -6.68
N PHE A 87 -1.51 11.06 -6.27
CA PHE A 87 -2.39 11.83 -7.15
C PHE A 87 -1.65 12.91 -7.97
N GLN A 88 -0.42 13.24 -7.61
CA GLN A 88 0.46 14.16 -8.36
C GLN A 88 1.35 13.40 -9.36
N GLY A 89 1.28 12.08 -9.40
CA GLY A 89 2.11 11.23 -10.25
C GLY A 89 3.52 11.00 -9.72
N GLN A 90 3.78 11.32 -8.45
CA GLN A 90 5.05 11.08 -7.79
C GLN A 90 5.07 9.70 -7.14
N LEU A 91 6.21 9.02 -7.17
CA LEU A 91 6.36 7.75 -6.47
C LEU A 91 6.24 7.95 -4.96
N PHE A 92 5.57 7.01 -4.29
CA PHE A 92 5.70 6.84 -2.85
C PHE A 92 7.08 6.27 -2.51
N ASP A 93 7.60 6.57 -1.32
CA ASP A 93 8.93 6.11 -0.91
C ASP A 93 9.01 4.58 -0.83
N GLY A 94 8.03 3.92 -0.23
CA GLY A 94 7.94 2.46 -0.19
C GLY A 94 7.85 1.86 -1.59
N SER A 95 7.04 2.43 -2.48
CA SER A 95 6.93 1.94 -3.86
C SER A 95 8.22 2.13 -4.65
N LYS A 96 8.94 3.23 -4.43
CA LYS A 96 10.26 3.46 -5.04
C LYS A 96 11.26 2.38 -4.67
N GLU A 97 11.32 2.02 -3.39
CA GLU A 97 12.24 1.01 -2.91
C GLU A 97 11.82 -0.40 -3.36
N LEU A 98 10.53 -0.72 -3.31
CA LEU A 98 9.99 -1.98 -3.82
C LEU A 98 10.29 -2.18 -5.31
N LEU A 99 10.14 -1.13 -6.13
CA LEU A 99 10.49 -1.19 -7.55
C LEU A 99 11.99 -1.43 -7.78
N ALA A 100 12.84 -1.05 -6.82
CA ALA A 100 14.29 -1.22 -6.94
C ALA A 100 14.75 -2.63 -6.56
N ILE A 101 14.12 -3.28 -5.56
CA ILE A 101 14.64 -4.53 -5.00
C ILE A 101 13.75 -5.76 -5.21
N ALA A 102 12.49 -5.60 -5.63
CA ALA A 102 11.61 -6.75 -5.81
C ALA A 102 12.06 -7.66 -6.96
N ASP A 103 12.15 -8.97 -6.71
CA ASP A 103 12.45 -9.99 -7.73
C ASP A 103 11.36 -10.09 -8.79
N ASN A 104 10.10 -9.90 -8.37
CA ASN A 104 8.94 -10.03 -9.23
C ASN A 104 8.01 -8.84 -9.09
N LEU A 105 7.75 -8.15 -10.19
CA LEU A 105 6.79 -7.05 -10.27
C LEU A 105 5.56 -7.52 -11.05
N LYS A 106 4.41 -7.54 -10.38
CA LYS A 106 3.14 -7.94 -10.97
C LYS A 106 2.13 -6.81 -10.90
N GLU A 107 1.62 -6.41 -12.04
CA GLU A 107 0.61 -5.37 -12.12
C GLU A 107 -0.79 -5.94 -12.05
N LEU A 108 -1.59 -5.43 -11.11
CA LEU A 108 -3.03 -5.66 -11.05
C LEU A 108 -3.71 -4.68 -12.02
N LYS A 109 -4.38 -5.22 -13.03
CA LYS A 109 -4.99 -4.42 -14.09
C LYS A 109 -6.26 -3.73 -13.61
N THR A 110 -6.32 -2.42 -13.79
CA THR A 110 -7.49 -1.58 -13.54
C THR A 110 -7.85 -0.81 -14.81
N ILE A 111 -9.11 -0.49 -15.00
CA ILE A 111 -9.63 0.23 -16.17
C ILE A 111 -9.74 1.72 -15.85
N CYS A 112 -9.39 2.55 -16.82
CA CYS A 112 -9.52 4.00 -16.73
C CYS A 112 -10.99 4.42 -16.60
N SER A 113 -11.30 5.29 -15.65
CA SER A 113 -12.68 5.80 -15.43
C SER A 113 -13.24 6.62 -16.60
N MET A 114 -12.40 7.01 -17.58
CA MET A 114 -12.80 7.82 -18.74
C MET A 114 -12.70 7.09 -20.08
N CYS A 115 -12.11 5.89 -20.12
CA CYS A 115 -12.03 5.07 -21.34
C CYS A 115 -11.70 3.62 -20.97
N GLU A 116 -11.73 2.73 -21.96
CA GLU A 116 -11.47 1.29 -21.79
C GLU A 116 -9.99 0.92 -21.66
N LYS A 117 -9.09 1.91 -21.67
CA LYS A 117 -7.65 1.66 -21.53
C LYS A 117 -7.29 1.37 -20.08
N LYS A 118 -6.20 0.64 -19.91
CA LYS A 118 -5.58 0.37 -18.63
C LYS A 118 -5.33 1.69 -17.85
N ALA A 119 -5.75 1.72 -16.59
CA ALA A 119 -5.41 2.77 -15.66
C ALA A 119 -4.07 2.46 -15.00
N THR A 120 -3.22 3.48 -14.88
CA THR A 120 -1.90 3.40 -14.22
C THR A 120 -1.64 4.58 -13.30
N MET A 121 -2.58 5.50 -13.25
CA MET A 121 -2.51 6.75 -12.50
C MET A 121 -3.78 6.93 -11.68
N VAL A 122 -3.70 7.74 -10.65
CA VAL A 122 -4.84 8.13 -9.82
C VAL A 122 -4.91 9.65 -9.72
N VAL A 123 -6.12 10.22 -9.73
CA VAL A 123 -6.36 11.63 -9.39
C VAL A 123 -7.24 11.70 -8.16
N ARG A 124 -7.04 12.76 -7.38
CA ARG A 124 -7.88 13.11 -6.24
C ARG A 124 -8.85 14.21 -6.66
N LEU A 125 -10.11 14.06 -6.31
CA LEU A 125 -11.16 15.04 -6.56
C LEU A 125 -11.67 15.56 -5.22
N ASN A 126 -11.94 16.87 -5.15
CA ASN A 126 -12.62 17.47 -4.02
C ASN A 126 -14.14 17.17 -4.06
N GLN A 127 -14.88 17.63 -3.07
CA GLN A 127 -16.34 17.44 -3.00
C GLN A 127 -17.12 18.07 -4.17
N ALA A 128 -16.54 19.10 -4.83
CA ALA A 128 -17.13 19.71 -6.03
C ALA A 128 -16.81 18.92 -7.31
N GLY A 129 -16.02 17.84 -7.24
CA GLY A 129 -15.60 17.03 -8.38
C GLY A 129 -14.42 17.63 -9.17
N GLU A 130 -13.74 18.63 -8.63
CA GLU A 130 -12.58 19.27 -9.24
C GLU A 130 -11.29 18.52 -8.86
N VAL A 131 -10.33 18.47 -9.79
CA VAL A 131 -9.04 17.82 -9.57
C VAL A 131 -8.20 18.62 -8.57
N VAL A 132 -7.77 17.94 -7.52
CA VAL A 132 -6.85 18.49 -6.52
C VAL A 132 -5.42 18.26 -7.01
N LEU A 133 -4.66 19.34 -7.17
CA LEU A 133 -3.28 19.30 -7.67
C LEU A 133 -2.23 19.46 -6.56
N GLU A 134 -2.62 20.03 -5.42
CA GLU A 134 -1.75 20.32 -4.28
C GLU A 134 -2.34 19.76 -2.98
N GLY A 135 -1.50 19.55 -1.98
CA GLY A 135 -1.90 19.09 -0.66
C GLY A 135 -1.15 17.83 -0.21
N GLU A 136 -1.47 17.37 0.98
CA GLU A 136 -0.85 16.19 1.57
C GLU A 136 -1.10 14.94 0.74
N LYS A 137 -0.08 14.07 0.64
CA LYS A 137 -0.15 12.83 -0.13
C LYS A 137 -1.17 11.86 0.44
N ILE A 138 -1.36 11.89 1.76
CA ILE A 138 -2.25 10.99 2.51
C ILE A 138 -3.28 11.86 3.21
N VAL A 139 -4.55 11.61 2.94
CA VAL A 139 -5.67 12.23 3.67
C VAL A 139 -6.50 11.10 4.27
N ILE A 140 -6.41 10.94 5.58
CA ILE A 140 -7.18 9.93 6.32
C ILE A 140 -8.55 10.54 6.67
N GLY A 141 -9.62 9.82 6.34
CA GLY A 141 -10.99 10.22 6.70
C GLY A 141 -11.55 11.42 5.96
N GLY A 142 -10.94 11.83 4.85
CA GLY A 142 -11.45 12.89 3.99
C GLY A 142 -12.59 12.42 3.08
N ASN A 143 -13.47 13.36 2.66
CA ASN A 143 -14.52 13.11 1.67
C ASN A 143 -14.00 13.16 0.22
N ASP A 144 -12.70 13.04 0.03
CA ASP A 144 -12.07 13.08 -1.29
C ASP A 144 -12.35 11.78 -2.06
N ILE A 145 -12.59 11.93 -3.34
CA ILE A 145 -12.85 10.81 -4.24
C ILE A 145 -11.61 10.57 -5.09
N TYR A 146 -11.13 9.34 -5.12
CA TYR A 146 -10.04 8.94 -6.00
C TYR A 146 -10.59 8.28 -7.26
N LYS A 147 -10.07 8.69 -8.43
CA LYS A 147 -10.39 8.06 -9.72
C LYS A 147 -9.14 7.53 -10.40
N THR A 148 -9.26 6.32 -10.92
CA THR A 148 -8.19 5.67 -11.67
C THR A 148 -8.21 6.11 -13.13
N LEU A 149 -7.06 6.51 -13.67
CA LEU A 149 -6.93 7.04 -15.01
C LEU A 149 -5.78 6.39 -15.79
N CYS A 150 -5.93 6.33 -17.09
CA CYS A 150 -4.78 6.10 -17.96
C CYS A 150 -3.90 7.37 -18.03
N ARG A 151 -2.61 7.22 -18.34
CA ARG A 151 -1.66 8.35 -18.42
C ARG A 151 -2.15 9.50 -19.30
N LYS A 152 -2.85 9.21 -20.41
CA LYS A 152 -3.41 10.26 -21.28
C LYS A 152 -4.40 11.15 -20.54
N HIS A 153 -5.38 10.56 -19.87
CA HIS A 153 -6.42 11.30 -19.17
C HIS A 153 -5.88 11.97 -17.90
N PHE A 154 -4.96 11.33 -17.20
CA PHE A 154 -4.24 11.97 -16.08
C PHE A 154 -3.57 13.25 -16.55
N ARG A 155 -2.75 13.20 -17.62
CA ARG A 155 -2.08 14.38 -18.17
C ARG A 155 -3.05 15.46 -18.64
N GLN A 156 -4.16 15.09 -19.24
CA GLN A 156 -5.17 16.04 -19.70
C GLN A 156 -5.82 16.82 -18.56
N LEU A 157 -6.07 16.15 -17.43
CA LEU A 157 -6.74 16.73 -16.26
C LEU A 157 -5.77 17.51 -15.36
N THR A 158 -4.57 16.99 -15.14
CA THR A 158 -3.62 17.55 -14.16
C THR A 158 -2.58 18.48 -14.80
N LYS A 159 -2.21 18.24 -16.06
CA LYS A 159 -1.10 18.88 -16.77
C LYS A 159 0.28 18.71 -16.10
N LEU A 160 0.41 17.72 -15.20
CA LEU A 160 1.63 17.51 -14.39
C LEU A 160 2.70 16.69 -15.11
N ILE A 161 2.34 15.88 -16.13
CA ILE A 161 3.27 15.04 -16.92
C ILE A 161 3.01 15.14 -18.42
#